data_eed3c714cad5232a66684652ab186f48
#
_entry.id   eed3c714cad5232a66684652ab186f48
#
_cell.length_a   1.000
_cell.length_b   1.000
_cell.length_c   1.000
_cell.angle_alpha   90.00
_cell.angle_beta   90.00
_cell.angle_gamma   90.00
#
_symmetry.space_group_name_H-M   'P 1'
#
loop_
_entity.id
_entity.type
_entity.pdbx_description
1 polymer ?
#
loop_
_entity_poly.entity_id
_entity_poly.type
_entity_poly.pdbx_seq_one_letter_code
_entity_poly.pdbx_strand_id
1 'polypeptide(L)'
;MKIGIIGSGVVGPVLATAFLKEGHDVMLGSRSIDKKELVKWKNENETGSVGTFKDAAQFGEILILATGGSVTESAVRLAGVENFANKTVIDTTNPIAQTPPVNGVLKYFTNVNESLGEKIQQLIPEANVVKAFNSVGNALMYKPDFEGIKPTMFICGNNEEAKKTVTSILDSFGWETEDMGKIEAARAIEPLCMLWCIPGIAKGQWSHAFKLLKK
;
A
#
# COMPACT_ATOMS: atom_id res chain seq x y z
N MET A 1 11.68 -13.93 0.20
CA MET A 1 10.26 -14.07 -0.22
C MET A 1 10.08 -13.44 -1.61
N LYS A 2 9.11 -13.94 -2.37
CA LYS A 2 8.73 -13.32 -3.65
C LYS A 2 7.62 -12.29 -3.42
N ILE A 3 7.84 -11.07 -3.86
CA ILE A 3 6.92 -9.94 -3.68
C ILE A 3 6.38 -9.50 -5.05
N GLY A 4 5.08 -9.59 -5.24
CA GLY A 4 4.40 -9.10 -6.44
C GLY A 4 3.73 -7.75 -6.17
N ILE A 5 4.04 -6.72 -6.93
CA ILE A 5 3.47 -5.38 -6.74
C ILE A 5 2.52 -5.05 -7.88
N ILE A 6 1.27 -4.79 -7.56
CA ILE A 6 0.22 -4.42 -8.50
C ILE A 6 0.11 -2.91 -8.52
N GLY A 7 0.81 -2.27 -9.44
CA GLY A 7 0.82 -0.81 -9.61
C GLY A 7 2.22 -0.23 -9.76
N SER A 8 2.45 0.48 -10.85
CA SER A 8 3.70 1.13 -11.20
C SER A 8 3.61 2.66 -11.16
N GLY A 9 2.72 3.19 -10.32
CA GLY A 9 2.63 4.62 -10.04
C GLY A 9 3.74 5.08 -9.09
N VAL A 10 3.47 6.07 -8.25
CA VAL A 10 4.49 6.63 -7.33
C VAL A 10 4.85 5.68 -6.19
N VAL A 11 3.85 4.99 -5.62
CA VAL A 11 4.03 4.09 -4.45
C VAL A 11 4.71 2.77 -4.84
N GLY A 12 4.28 2.15 -5.94
CA GLY A 12 4.76 0.82 -6.34
C GLY A 12 6.28 0.74 -6.48
N PRO A 13 6.95 1.61 -7.26
CA PRO A 13 8.40 1.61 -7.41
C PRO A 13 9.16 1.84 -6.10
N VAL A 14 8.63 2.68 -5.19
CA VAL A 14 9.25 2.93 -3.88
C VAL A 14 9.24 1.68 -3.02
N LEU A 15 8.08 1.02 -2.90
CA LEU A 15 7.98 -0.24 -2.15
C LEU A 15 8.78 -1.36 -2.83
N ALA A 16 8.77 -1.44 -4.16
CA ALA A 16 9.57 -2.41 -4.90
C ALA A 16 11.07 -2.28 -4.57
N THR A 17 11.59 -1.06 -4.61
CA THR A 17 12.99 -0.78 -4.27
C THR A 17 13.28 -1.07 -2.78
N ALA A 18 12.34 -0.78 -1.89
CA ALA A 18 12.47 -1.07 -0.47
C ALA A 18 12.58 -2.58 -0.22
N PHE A 19 11.71 -3.39 -0.82
CA PHE A 19 11.75 -4.85 -0.69
C PHE A 19 13.02 -5.46 -1.30
N LEU A 20 13.54 -4.93 -2.42
CA LEU A 20 14.84 -5.35 -2.96
C LEU A 20 15.99 -5.08 -1.98
N LYS A 21 15.98 -3.92 -1.31
CA LYS A 21 16.98 -3.58 -0.29
C LYS A 21 16.93 -4.49 0.94
N GLU A 22 15.76 -5.04 1.26
CA GLU A 22 15.59 -6.04 2.33
C GLU A 22 15.87 -7.48 1.84
N GLY A 23 16.39 -7.65 0.61
CA GLY A 23 16.84 -8.94 0.06
C GLY A 23 15.70 -9.84 -0.43
N HIS A 24 14.58 -9.26 -0.86
CA HIS A 24 13.46 -10.00 -1.44
C HIS A 24 13.53 -10.02 -2.96
N ASP A 25 12.96 -11.05 -3.58
CA ASP A 25 12.74 -11.10 -5.03
C ASP A 25 11.49 -10.29 -5.36
N VAL A 26 11.56 -9.32 -6.26
CA VAL A 26 10.47 -8.39 -6.55
C VAL A 26 10.09 -8.39 -8.02
N MET A 27 8.78 -8.44 -8.28
CA MET A 27 8.21 -8.14 -9.60
C MET A 27 7.25 -6.96 -9.51
N LEU A 28 7.59 -5.87 -10.22
CA LEU A 28 6.75 -4.67 -10.32
C LEU A 28 5.81 -4.80 -11.53
N GLY A 29 4.52 -4.94 -11.24
CA GLY A 29 3.46 -5.09 -12.22
C GLY A 29 2.90 -3.77 -12.75
N SER A 30 2.61 -3.74 -14.04
CA SER A 30 2.00 -2.60 -14.73
C SER A 30 0.96 -3.04 -15.74
N ARG A 31 0.05 -2.12 -16.13
CA ARG A 31 -0.85 -2.34 -17.29
C ARG A 31 -0.11 -2.32 -18.63
N SER A 32 1.00 -1.59 -18.69
CA SER A 32 1.86 -1.51 -19.85
C SER A 32 3.31 -1.62 -19.39
N ILE A 33 4.01 -2.60 -19.91
CA ILE A 33 5.42 -2.87 -19.57
C ILE A 33 6.38 -1.88 -20.24
N ASP A 34 5.93 -1.18 -21.28
CA ASP A 34 6.75 -0.24 -22.08
C ASP A 34 6.75 1.20 -21.51
N LYS A 35 6.17 1.41 -20.33
CA LYS A 35 6.19 2.73 -19.68
C LYS A 35 7.62 3.16 -19.37
N LYS A 36 7.97 4.40 -19.74
CA LYS A 36 9.30 4.97 -19.51
C LYS A 36 9.73 4.89 -18.05
N GLU A 37 8.82 5.15 -17.12
CA GLU A 37 9.08 5.09 -15.68
C GLU A 37 9.40 3.66 -15.22
N LEU A 38 8.75 2.67 -15.81
CA LEU A 38 8.98 1.27 -15.48
C LEU A 38 10.34 0.78 -16.02
N VAL A 39 10.66 1.15 -17.25
CA VAL A 39 11.96 0.87 -17.87
C VAL A 39 13.09 1.54 -17.05
N LYS A 40 12.90 2.80 -16.66
CA LYS A 40 13.83 3.52 -15.79
C LYS A 40 14.04 2.77 -14.47
N TRP A 41 12.94 2.43 -13.78
CA TRP A 41 13.03 1.68 -12.50
C TRP A 41 13.79 0.36 -12.67
N LYS A 42 13.52 -0.40 -13.73
CA LYS A 42 14.21 -1.67 -14.00
C LYS A 42 15.72 -1.46 -14.22
N ASN A 43 16.11 -0.41 -14.92
CA ASN A 43 17.54 -0.09 -15.15
C ASN A 43 18.25 0.33 -13.85
N GLU A 44 17.53 0.98 -12.92
CA GLU A 44 18.06 1.38 -11.61
C GLU A 44 18.05 0.24 -10.58
N ASN A 45 17.31 -0.85 -10.86
CA ASN A 45 17.11 -2.00 -9.95
C ASN A 45 17.30 -3.32 -10.72
N GLU A 46 18.56 -3.66 -11.03
CA GLU A 46 18.92 -4.79 -11.88
C GLU A 46 18.37 -6.15 -11.40
N THR A 47 18.29 -6.36 -10.09
CA THR A 47 17.75 -7.59 -9.48
C THR A 47 16.22 -7.65 -9.48
N GLY A 48 15.53 -6.52 -9.62
CA GLY A 48 14.09 -6.48 -9.75
C GLY A 48 13.60 -6.96 -11.11
N SER A 49 12.39 -7.43 -11.20
CA SER A 49 11.73 -7.78 -12.45
C SER A 49 10.49 -6.91 -12.69
N VAL A 50 10.05 -6.85 -13.94
CA VAL A 50 8.84 -6.13 -14.36
C VAL A 50 7.95 -7.07 -15.16
N GLY A 51 6.64 -6.85 -15.08
CA GLY A 51 5.66 -7.67 -15.79
C GLY A 51 4.29 -7.01 -15.83
N THR A 52 3.31 -7.75 -16.34
CA THR A 52 1.90 -7.36 -16.24
C THR A 52 1.41 -7.50 -14.80
N PHE A 53 0.22 -6.99 -14.50
CA PHE A 53 -0.41 -7.24 -13.19
C PHE A 53 -0.59 -8.73 -12.92
N LYS A 54 -0.93 -9.50 -13.95
CA LYS A 54 -1.08 -10.96 -13.85
C LYS A 54 0.24 -11.64 -13.52
N ASP A 55 1.31 -11.27 -14.22
CA ASP A 55 2.64 -11.84 -13.96
C ASP A 55 3.09 -11.56 -12.52
N ALA A 56 2.92 -10.32 -12.04
CA ALA A 56 3.26 -9.95 -10.68
C ALA A 56 2.40 -10.70 -9.64
N ALA A 57 1.09 -10.85 -9.90
CA ALA A 57 0.20 -11.59 -9.02
C ALA A 57 0.56 -13.08 -8.96
N GLN A 58 0.94 -13.70 -10.07
CA GLN A 58 1.39 -15.10 -10.11
C GLN A 58 2.76 -15.30 -9.45
N PHE A 59 3.66 -14.34 -9.63
CA PHE A 59 5.02 -14.39 -9.09
C PHE A 59 5.06 -14.29 -7.56
N GLY A 60 4.28 -13.36 -6.98
CA GLY A 60 4.38 -13.01 -5.57
C GLY A 60 3.77 -14.05 -4.62
N GLU A 61 4.48 -14.36 -3.53
CA GLU A 61 3.97 -15.03 -2.35
C GLU A 61 3.19 -14.03 -1.48
N ILE A 62 3.67 -12.78 -1.45
CA ILE A 62 3.01 -11.61 -0.88
C ILE A 62 2.73 -10.64 -2.02
N LEU A 63 1.53 -10.06 -2.01
CA LEU A 63 1.10 -9.10 -3.02
C LEU A 63 0.92 -7.72 -2.39
N ILE A 64 1.25 -6.69 -3.15
CA ILE A 64 1.07 -5.29 -2.74
C ILE A 64 0.14 -4.61 -3.75
N LEU A 65 -0.97 -4.06 -3.28
CA LEU A 65 -1.83 -3.19 -4.09
C LEU A 65 -1.35 -1.75 -3.95
N ALA A 66 -0.76 -1.21 -5.01
CA ALA A 66 -0.17 0.12 -5.06
C ALA A 66 -0.71 0.96 -6.24
N THR A 67 -2.00 0.86 -6.47
CA THR A 67 -2.73 1.61 -7.49
C THR A 67 -3.49 2.79 -6.89
N GLY A 68 -3.97 3.70 -7.72
CA GLY A 68 -4.97 4.68 -7.28
C GLY A 68 -6.28 3.96 -6.91
N GLY A 69 -6.93 4.37 -5.82
CA GLY A 69 -8.11 3.67 -5.28
C GLY A 69 -9.23 3.47 -6.30
N SER A 70 -9.50 4.45 -7.15
CA SER A 70 -10.56 4.40 -8.17
C SER A 70 -10.34 3.34 -9.27
N VAL A 71 -9.13 2.79 -9.39
CA VAL A 71 -8.78 1.77 -10.39
C VAL A 71 -8.33 0.44 -9.77
N THR A 72 -8.31 0.34 -8.45
CA THR A 72 -7.80 -0.85 -7.74
C THR A 72 -8.60 -2.11 -8.07
N GLU A 73 -9.93 -2.04 -8.06
CA GLU A 73 -10.76 -3.19 -8.41
C GLU A 73 -10.49 -3.69 -9.84
N SER A 74 -10.35 -2.76 -10.79
CA SER A 74 -10.00 -3.10 -12.17
C SER A 74 -8.60 -3.73 -12.26
N ALA A 75 -7.63 -3.23 -11.48
CA ALA A 75 -6.29 -3.79 -11.44
C ALA A 75 -6.27 -5.22 -10.88
N VAL A 76 -7.05 -5.50 -9.82
CA VAL A 76 -7.21 -6.83 -9.24
C VAL A 76 -7.83 -7.79 -10.27
N ARG A 77 -8.87 -7.37 -10.99
CA ARG A 77 -9.48 -8.19 -12.05
C ARG A 77 -8.52 -8.48 -13.20
N LEU A 78 -7.71 -7.50 -13.62
CA LEU A 78 -6.67 -7.68 -14.64
C LEU A 78 -5.54 -8.60 -14.17
N ALA A 79 -5.26 -8.61 -12.87
CA ALA A 79 -4.27 -9.53 -12.28
C ALA A 79 -4.78 -10.97 -12.18
N GLY A 80 -6.11 -11.17 -12.27
CA GLY A 80 -6.80 -12.46 -12.06
C GLY A 80 -7.07 -12.68 -10.58
N VAL A 81 -8.35 -12.63 -10.19
CA VAL A 81 -8.80 -12.77 -8.79
C VAL A 81 -8.26 -14.04 -8.14
N GLU A 82 -8.20 -15.13 -8.89
CA GLU A 82 -7.69 -16.44 -8.47
C GLU A 82 -6.20 -16.41 -8.06
N ASN A 83 -5.42 -15.48 -8.60
CA ASN A 83 -3.99 -15.36 -8.28
C ASN A 83 -3.72 -14.75 -6.88
N PHE A 84 -4.76 -14.27 -6.19
CA PHE A 84 -4.69 -13.75 -4.83
C PHE A 84 -5.01 -14.78 -3.75
N ALA A 85 -5.59 -15.92 -4.12
CA ALA A 85 -6.06 -16.94 -3.18
C ALA A 85 -4.94 -17.39 -2.22
N ASN A 86 -5.25 -17.43 -0.93
CA ASN A 86 -4.36 -17.84 0.17
C ASN A 86 -3.09 -16.97 0.35
N LYS A 87 -3.01 -15.82 -0.32
CA LYS A 87 -1.86 -14.91 -0.20
C LYS A 87 -2.14 -13.77 0.76
N THR A 88 -1.09 -13.29 1.44
CA THR A 88 -1.12 -12.01 2.13
C THR A 88 -1.11 -10.89 1.09
N VAL A 89 -2.06 -9.98 1.20
CA VAL A 89 -2.22 -8.83 0.29
C VAL A 89 -2.13 -7.55 1.10
N ILE A 90 -1.04 -6.81 0.95
CA ILE A 90 -0.88 -5.49 1.58
C ILE A 90 -1.61 -4.46 0.72
N ASP A 91 -2.67 -3.87 1.27
CA ASP A 91 -3.44 -2.83 0.59
C ASP A 91 -2.98 -1.44 1.05
N THR A 92 -2.30 -0.72 0.15
CA THR A 92 -1.81 0.65 0.40
C THR A 92 -2.75 1.72 -0.14
N THR A 93 -3.90 1.33 -0.69
CA THR A 93 -4.77 2.21 -1.45
C THR A 93 -5.69 3.04 -0.55
N ASN A 94 -6.21 4.12 -1.11
CA ASN A 94 -7.19 5.00 -0.46
C ASN A 94 -8.32 5.34 -1.43
N PRO A 95 -9.56 5.50 -0.95
CA PRO A 95 -10.72 5.76 -1.80
C PRO A 95 -10.82 7.23 -2.26
N ILE A 96 -9.71 7.80 -2.73
CA ILE A 96 -9.64 9.19 -3.16
C ILE A 96 -10.44 9.39 -4.45
N ALA A 97 -11.41 10.30 -4.43
CA ALA A 97 -12.19 10.68 -5.59
C ALA A 97 -11.33 11.50 -6.58
N GLN A 98 -11.65 11.37 -7.88
CA GLN A 98 -10.97 12.11 -8.95
C GLN A 98 -11.47 13.56 -9.04
N THR A 99 -11.52 14.26 -7.93
CA THR A 99 -11.92 15.66 -7.83
C THR A 99 -10.84 16.45 -7.08
N PRO A 100 -10.61 17.72 -7.42
CA PRO A 100 -9.68 18.55 -6.69
C PRO A 100 -10.03 18.63 -5.21
N PRO A 101 -9.04 18.76 -4.31
CA PRO A 101 -9.29 19.00 -2.89
C PRO A 101 -9.93 20.38 -2.69
N VAL A 102 -10.76 20.50 -1.66
CA VAL A 102 -11.36 21.77 -1.25
C VAL A 102 -10.70 22.22 0.05
N ASN A 103 -10.07 23.39 0.05
CA ASN A 103 -9.31 23.91 1.21
C ASN A 103 -8.31 22.88 1.79
N GLY A 104 -7.64 22.13 0.92
CA GLY A 104 -6.66 21.11 1.30
C GLY A 104 -7.25 19.76 1.70
N VAL A 105 -8.57 19.62 1.73
CA VAL A 105 -9.27 18.39 2.12
C VAL A 105 -9.64 17.57 0.89
N LEU A 106 -9.17 16.33 0.83
CA LEU A 106 -9.51 15.36 -0.20
C LEU A 106 -10.98 14.93 -0.09
N LYS A 107 -11.58 14.56 -1.20
CA LYS A 107 -12.88 13.89 -1.23
C LYS A 107 -12.68 12.39 -1.44
N TYR A 108 -13.41 11.57 -0.68
CA TYR A 108 -13.47 10.13 -0.87
C TYR A 108 -14.72 9.71 -1.63
N PHE A 109 -14.65 8.61 -2.37
CA PHE A 109 -15.82 8.03 -3.04
C PHE A 109 -16.55 7.01 -2.18
N THR A 110 -15.99 6.64 -1.00
CA THR A 110 -16.65 5.88 0.06
C THR A 110 -17.26 6.83 1.09
N ASN A 111 -18.18 6.32 1.93
CA ASN A 111 -18.74 7.04 3.07
C ASN A 111 -18.16 6.49 4.40
N VAL A 112 -18.59 7.04 5.53
CA VAL A 112 -18.08 6.69 6.87
C VAL A 112 -18.37 5.23 7.29
N ASN A 113 -19.29 4.55 6.63
CA ASN A 113 -19.67 3.16 6.90
C ASN A 113 -19.10 2.18 5.88
N GLU A 114 -18.23 2.63 4.98
CA GLU A 114 -17.62 1.85 3.91
C GLU A 114 -16.12 2.15 3.81
N SER A 115 -15.34 1.16 3.44
CA SER A 115 -13.93 1.32 3.10
C SER A 115 -13.59 0.64 1.78
N LEU A 116 -12.53 1.10 1.13
CA LEU A 116 -11.98 0.43 -0.04
C LEU A 116 -11.37 -0.92 0.35
N GLY A 117 -10.76 -1.02 1.55
CA GLY A 117 -10.22 -2.27 2.07
C GLY A 117 -11.27 -3.37 2.19
N GLU A 118 -12.47 -3.06 2.68
CA GLU A 118 -13.59 -4.02 2.71
C GLU A 118 -14.03 -4.44 1.31
N LYS A 119 -14.13 -3.48 0.37
CA LYS A 119 -14.49 -3.79 -1.04
C LYS A 119 -13.46 -4.69 -1.71
N ILE A 120 -12.17 -4.46 -1.44
CA ILE A 120 -11.09 -5.32 -1.93
C ILE A 120 -11.20 -6.71 -1.30
N GLN A 121 -11.37 -6.82 0.02
CA GLN A 121 -11.51 -8.13 0.68
C GLN A 121 -12.72 -8.90 0.16
N GLN A 122 -13.82 -8.24 -0.14
CA GLN A 122 -14.99 -8.87 -0.76
C GLN A 122 -14.72 -9.33 -2.20
N LEU A 123 -13.91 -8.59 -2.96
CA LEU A 123 -13.56 -8.94 -4.34
C LEU A 123 -12.63 -10.16 -4.41
N ILE A 124 -11.73 -10.31 -3.42
CA ILE A 124 -10.76 -11.42 -3.29
C ILE A 124 -10.96 -12.14 -1.95
N PRO A 125 -12.08 -12.84 -1.75
CA PRO A 125 -12.48 -13.37 -0.43
C PRO A 125 -11.51 -14.43 0.11
N GLU A 126 -10.79 -15.13 -0.75
CA GLU A 126 -9.79 -16.14 -0.37
C GLU A 126 -8.41 -15.54 -0.06
N ALA A 127 -8.22 -14.24 -0.26
CA ALA A 127 -6.98 -13.55 0.08
C ALA A 127 -7.02 -13.04 1.53
N ASN A 128 -5.85 -12.86 2.10
CA ASN A 128 -5.66 -12.29 3.44
C ASN A 128 -5.27 -10.81 3.30
N VAL A 129 -6.26 -9.93 3.13
CA VAL A 129 -6.02 -8.49 2.95
C VAL A 129 -5.64 -7.84 4.27
N VAL A 130 -4.54 -7.08 4.25
CA VAL A 130 -4.08 -6.24 5.36
C VAL A 130 -3.89 -4.82 4.86
N LYS A 131 -4.66 -3.87 5.38
CA LYS A 131 -4.47 -2.43 5.13
C LYS A 131 -3.21 -1.96 5.83
N ALA A 132 -2.28 -1.33 5.09
CA ALA A 132 -1.08 -0.71 5.64
C ALA A 132 -0.53 0.35 4.66
N PHE A 133 0.39 1.22 5.10
CA PHE A 133 1.04 2.28 4.30
C PHE A 133 0.11 3.34 3.69
N ASN A 134 -1.18 3.31 3.98
CA ASN A 134 -2.16 4.21 3.37
C ASN A 134 -2.13 5.65 3.92
N SER A 135 -1.55 5.87 5.10
CA SER A 135 -1.58 7.14 5.84
C SER A 135 -0.22 7.85 5.88
N VAL A 136 0.60 7.68 4.85
CA VAL A 136 1.94 8.28 4.74
C VAL A 136 2.30 8.52 3.28
N GLY A 137 3.12 9.54 3.00
CA GLY A 137 3.68 9.79 1.68
C GLY A 137 4.74 8.76 1.29
N ASN A 138 4.81 8.44 0.00
CA ASN A 138 5.72 7.43 -0.52
C ASN A 138 7.20 7.62 -0.11
N ALA A 139 7.66 8.85 0.01
CA ALA A 139 9.05 9.15 0.40
C ALA A 139 9.40 8.69 1.83
N LEU A 140 8.39 8.48 2.68
CA LEU A 140 8.56 8.08 4.08
C LEU A 140 8.19 6.61 4.33
N MET A 141 7.79 5.85 3.32
CA MET A 141 7.34 4.46 3.51
C MET A 141 8.46 3.51 3.95
N TYR A 142 9.72 3.84 3.62
CA TYR A 142 10.86 2.99 3.91
C TYR A 142 11.92 3.75 4.71
N LYS A 143 12.19 3.26 5.92
CA LYS A 143 13.17 3.79 6.88
C LYS A 143 13.09 5.31 7.03
N PRO A 144 11.89 5.85 7.38
CA PRO A 144 11.75 7.26 7.65
C PRO A 144 12.61 7.67 8.85
N ASP A 145 13.28 8.81 8.73
CA ASP A 145 14.06 9.37 9.83
C ASP A 145 13.28 10.49 10.55
N PHE A 146 12.94 10.21 11.81
CA PHE A 146 12.33 11.17 12.73
C PHE A 146 13.15 11.25 14.03
N GLU A 147 14.47 11.45 13.89
CA GLU A 147 15.38 11.64 15.03
C GLU A 147 15.31 10.48 16.05
N GLY A 148 15.23 9.24 15.53
CA GLY A 148 15.15 8.02 16.33
C GLY A 148 13.75 7.64 16.82
N ILE A 149 12.73 8.44 16.55
CA ILE A 149 11.34 8.10 16.87
C ILE A 149 10.75 7.26 15.74
N LYS A 150 10.42 6.00 16.00
CA LYS A 150 9.65 5.18 15.04
C LYS A 150 8.22 5.72 14.94
N PRO A 151 7.75 6.12 13.76
CA PRO A 151 6.34 6.49 13.58
C PRO A 151 5.45 5.25 13.65
N THR A 152 4.15 5.44 13.88
CA THR A 152 3.18 4.34 14.00
C THR A 152 2.44 4.13 12.68
N MET A 153 2.45 2.89 12.19
CA MET A 153 1.61 2.43 11.10
C MET A 153 0.41 1.66 11.66
N PHE A 154 -0.78 2.17 11.40
CA PHE A 154 -2.03 1.48 11.74
C PHE A 154 -2.34 0.44 10.68
N ILE A 155 -2.64 -0.79 11.14
CA ILE A 155 -3.03 -1.88 10.25
C ILE A 155 -4.38 -2.47 10.65
N CYS A 156 -5.03 -3.14 9.72
CA CYS A 156 -6.17 -4.01 10.00
C CYS A 156 -6.29 -5.11 8.94
N GLY A 157 -6.93 -6.22 9.32
CA GLY A 157 -7.15 -7.36 8.44
C GLY A 157 -7.75 -8.54 9.19
N ASN A 158 -8.34 -9.48 8.45
CA ASN A 158 -9.10 -10.58 9.05
C ASN A 158 -8.24 -11.76 9.50
N ASN A 159 -7.00 -11.88 8.98
CA ASN A 159 -6.12 -13.01 9.23
C ASN A 159 -4.94 -12.60 10.11
N GLU A 160 -4.81 -13.23 11.28
CA GLU A 160 -3.79 -12.90 12.27
C GLU A 160 -2.36 -13.18 11.77
N GLU A 161 -2.14 -14.26 11.02
CA GLU A 161 -0.79 -14.59 10.50
C GLU A 161 -0.37 -13.62 9.40
N ALA A 162 -1.32 -13.19 8.55
CA ALA A 162 -1.05 -12.14 7.58
C ALA A 162 -0.69 -10.80 8.25
N LYS A 163 -1.40 -10.42 9.33
CA LYS A 163 -1.06 -9.22 10.11
C LYS A 163 0.31 -9.32 10.76
N LYS A 164 0.69 -10.47 11.31
CA LYS A 164 2.04 -10.70 11.85
C LYS A 164 3.12 -10.56 10.78
N THR A 165 2.87 -11.12 9.59
CA THR A 165 3.79 -10.99 8.44
C THR A 165 3.97 -9.53 8.07
N VAL A 166 2.88 -8.76 7.97
CA VAL A 166 2.93 -7.33 7.65
C VAL A 166 3.61 -6.53 8.76
N THR A 167 3.39 -6.86 10.04
CA THR A 167 4.08 -6.25 11.18
C THR A 167 5.60 -6.45 11.09
N SER A 168 6.06 -7.64 10.72
CA SER A 168 7.50 -7.92 10.54
C SER A 168 8.10 -7.11 9.38
N ILE A 169 7.35 -6.94 8.29
CA ILE A 169 7.75 -6.07 7.17
C ILE A 169 7.84 -4.62 7.62
N LEU A 170 6.82 -4.13 8.33
CA LEU A 170 6.79 -2.76 8.84
C LEU A 170 7.94 -2.47 9.79
N ASP A 171 8.29 -3.41 10.68
CA ASP A 171 9.43 -3.26 11.59
C ASP A 171 10.75 -3.16 10.82
N SER A 172 10.97 -4.02 9.81
CA SER A 172 12.16 -3.94 8.94
C SER A 172 12.22 -2.62 8.16
N PHE A 173 11.06 -2.03 7.83
CA PHE A 173 10.92 -0.74 7.16
C PHE A 173 11.01 0.45 8.12
N GLY A 174 11.21 0.23 9.42
CA GLY A 174 11.41 1.28 10.41
C GLY A 174 10.14 1.84 11.05
N TRP A 175 9.03 1.09 10.97
CA TRP A 175 7.73 1.48 11.52
C TRP A 175 7.40 0.71 12.80
N GLU A 176 6.73 1.37 13.73
CA GLU A 176 6.00 0.71 14.81
C GLU A 176 4.59 0.36 14.30
N THR A 177 4.09 -0.82 14.62
CA THR A 177 2.78 -1.27 14.14
C THR A 177 1.74 -1.20 15.23
N GLU A 178 0.56 -0.68 14.90
CA GLU A 178 -0.63 -0.75 15.72
C GLU A 178 -1.73 -1.50 14.99
N ASP A 179 -2.10 -2.66 15.52
CA ASP A 179 -3.19 -3.49 14.98
C ASP A 179 -4.55 -2.99 15.48
N MET A 180 -5.37 -2.51 14.55
CA MET A 180 -6.70 -1.98 14.82
C MET A 180 -7.81 -3.03 14.68
N GLY A 181 -7.46 -4.31 14.50
CA GLY A 181 -8.39 -5.42 14.42
C GLY A 181 -8.74 -5.86 13.00
N LYS A 182 -10.02 -6.13 12.76
CA LYS A 182 -10.48 -6.69 11.48
C LYS A 182 -10.61 -5.63 10.38
N ILE A 183 -10.90 -6.08 9.16
CA ILE A 183 -10.87 -5.23 7.96
C ILE A 183 -11.83 -4.03 8.04
N GLU A 184 -12.90 -4.11 8.84
CA GLU A 184 -13.83 -3.00 9.05
C GLU A 184 -13.15 -1.77 9.68
N ALA A 185 -12.03 -1.95 10.41
CA ALA A 185 -11.24 -0.83 10.93
C ALA A 185 -10.63 0.04 9.81
N ALA A 186 -10.57 -0.45 8.57
CA ALA A 186 -10.19 0.35 7.41
C ALA A 186 -11.07 1.61 7.24
N ARG A 187 -12.33 1.58 7.71
CA ARG A 187 -13.22 2.76 7.73
C ARG A 187 -12.64 3.93 8.53
N ALA A 188 -11.83 3.64 9.55
CA ALA A 188 -11.15 4.65 10.36
C ALA A 188 -9.70 4.91 9.88
N ILE A 189 -9.01 3.88 9.38
CA ILE A 189 -7.63 3.99 8.92
C ILE A 189 -7.51 4.76 7.60
N GLU A 190 -8.41 4.55 6.65
CA GLU A 190 -8.38 5.26 5.35
C GLU A 190 -8.52 6.78 5.52
N PRO A 191 -9.41 7.33 6.36
CA PRO A 191 -9.47 8.77 6.64
C PRO A 191 -8.18 9.40 7.19
N LEU A 192 -7.27 8.63 7.78
CA LEU A 192 -5.96 9.13 8.19
C LEU A 192 -5.14 9.64 7.00
N CYS A 193 -5.30 9.06 5.80
CA CYS A 193 -4.69 9.61 4.60
C CYS A 193 -5.19 11.03 4.31
N MET A 194 -6.49 11.25 4.44
CA MET A 194 -7.07 12.58 4.23
C MET A 194 -6.46 13.58 5.23
N LEU A 195 -6.40 13.22 6.52
CA LEU A 195 -5.80 14.04 7.57
C LEU A 195 -4.31 14.30 7.30
N TRP A 196 -3.57 13.27 6.88
CA TRP A 196 -2.15 13.37 6.54
C TRP A 196 -1.90 14.31 5.35
N CYS A 197 -2.78 14.34 4.36
CA CYS A 197 -2.62 15.17 3.16
C CYS A 197 -2.85 16.66 3.40
N ILE A 198 -3.62 17.06 4.42
CA ILE A 198 -3.99 18.47 4.64
C ILE A 198 -2.78 19.40 4.77
N PRO A 199 -1.78 19.15 5.65
CA PRO A 199 -0.60 20.02 5.74
C PRO A 199 0.20 20.08 4.44
N GLY A 200 0.29 18.97 3.73
CA GLY A 200 0.98 18.88 2.44
C GLY A 200 0.31 19.74 1.36
N ILE A 201 -1.00 19.57 1.18
CA ILE A 201 -1.77 20.29 0.16
C ILE A 201 -1.88 21.78 0.51
N ALA A 202 -2.13 22.12 1.77
CA ALA A 202 -2.37 23.50 2.18
C ALA A 202 -1.08 24.32 2.38
N LYS A 203 0.05 23.68 2.76
CA LYS A 203 1.27 24.37 3.20
C LYS A 203 2.56 23.81 2.60
N GLY A 204 2.50 22.80 1.72
CA GLY A 204 3.67 22.10 1.16
C GLY A 204 4.44 21.25 2.18
N GLN A 205 3.85 20.93 3.34
CA GLN A 205 4.49 20.16 4.41
C GLN A 205 4.18 18.68 4.24
N TRP A 206 5.13 17.91 3.69
CA TRP A 206 4.99 16.48 3.41
C TRP A 206 5.86 15.57 4.28
N SER A 207 6.73 16.13 5.12
CA SER A 207 7.67 15.40 5.98
C SER A 207 7.12 15.20 7.39
N HIS A 208 6.04 14.41 7.52
CA HIS A 208 5.44 14.09 8.80
C HIS A 208 4.80 12.69 8.77
N ALA A 209 4.58 12.11 9.94
CA ALA A 209 3.89 10.84 10.14
C ALA A 209 3.12 10.85 11.46
N PHE A 210 2.23 9.88 11.64
CA PHE A 210 1.51 9.70 12.91
C PHE A 210 2.35 8.94 13.94
N LYS A 211 2.15 9.29 15.20
CA LYS A 211 2.69 8.56 16.36
C LYS A 211 1.58 8.34 17.38
N LEU A 212 1.33 7.09 17.73
CA LEU A 212 0.46 6.73 18.84
C LEU A 212 1.29 6.68 20.12
N LEU A 213 0.95 7.49 21.10
CA LEU A 213 1.55 7.44 22.42
C LEU A 213 0.68 6.55 23.32
N LYS A 214 1.30 5.59 24.02
CA LYS A 214 0.66 4.74 25.01
C LYS A 214 1.32 4.95 26.37
N LYS A 215 0.55 4.81 27.46
CA LYS A 215 1.03 4.79 28.83
C LYS A 215 1.32 3.35 29.26
#